data_aabb25f4c6a592963a98fd58fc6dd697
#
_entry.id   aabb25f4c6a592963a98fd58fc6dd697
#
_cell.length_a   1.000
_cell.length_b   1.000
_cell.length_c   1.000
_cell.angle_alpha   90.00
_cell.angle_beta   90.00
_cell.angle_gamma   90.00
#
_symmetry.space_group_name_H-M   'P 1'
#
loop_
_entity.id
_entity.type
_entity.pdbx_description
1 polymer ?
#
loop_
_entity_poly.entity_id
_entity_poly.type
_entity_poly.pdbx_seq_one_letter_code
_entity_poly.pdbx_strand_id
1 'polypeptide(L)'
;MRAAPVTLLLMIAGCAGSSSSLVEYTPRVHIVQPGETLFGIAWRYGLDYRELARWNGLDNPDFIRAGQRLRLTPPDTAAARTAAAGGGASAARNPPTTRNPAPASTPSTTSRQTPAVPMPSSPPPEWRWPTTGPIVSRFGSEAGGPATGIAIAGREGQAIEAAASGRVVYAGSGLIGYGQLVIIRHNDTYLSAYGYNSRLLVEQGQTVARGQKIAEMGLGPGRQPRLHFEIRRNGVPVDPLEFLPPR
;
A
#
# COMPACT_ATOMS: atom_id res chain seq x y z
N MET A 1 -62.83 -17.70 41.13
CA MET A 1 -61.82 -18.34 40.22
C MET A 1 -60.71 -17.37 40.01
N ARG A 2 -59.55 -17.61 40.61
CA ARG A 2 -58.36 -16.73 40.55
C ARG A 2 -57.37 -17.38 39.61
N ALA A 3 -57.01 -16.68 38.51
CA ALA A 3 -55.96 -17.11 37.60
C ALA A 3 -54.63 -16.51 38.05
N ALA A 4 -53.63 -17.37 38.26
CA ALA A 4 -52.26 -16.98 38.61
C ALA A 4 -51.44 -16.65 37.32
N PRO A 5 -50.58 -15.65 37.35
CA PRO A 5 -49.69 -15.39 36.21
C PRO A 5 -48.46 -16.33 36.28
N VAL A 6 -48.18 -17.00 35.17
CA VAL A 6 -46.94 -17.77 34.92
C VAL A 6 -45.86 -16.79 34.53
N THR A 7 -44.87 -16.63 35.42
CA THR A 7 -43.67 -15.81 35.12
C THR A 7 -42.69 -16.67 34.31
N LEU A 8 -42.52 -16.33 33.04
CA LEU A 8 -41.52 -16.96 32.15
C LEU A 8 -40.16 -16.26 32.35
N LEU A 9 -39.25 -16.97 32.98
CA LEU A 9 -37.85 -16.54 33.19
C LEU A 9 -37.06 -16.76 31.92
N LEU A 10 -36.73 -15.69 31.17
CA LEU A 10 -35.93 -15.74 29.96
C LEU A 10 -34.44 -15.74 30.34
N MET A 11 -33.78 -16.90 30.24
CA MET A 11 -32.33 -17.02 30.40
C MET A 11 -31.64 -16.48 29.13
N ILE A 12 -31.04 -15.30 29.26
CA ILE A 12 -30.17 -14.75 28.20
C ILE A 12 -28.79 -15.40 28.33
N ALA A 13 -28.52 -16.40 27.49
CA ALA A 13 -27.18 -16.94 27.30
C ALA A 13 -26.35 -15.91 26.58
N GLY A 14 -25.38 -15.28 27.27
CA GLY A 14 -24.38 -14.40 26.69
C GLY A 14 -23.45 -15.17 25.80
N CYS A 15 -23.57 -14.99 24.50
CA CYS A 15 -22.51 -15.37 23.54
C CYS A 15 -21.34 -14.41 23.71
N ALA A 16 -20.26 -14.89 24.32
CA ALA A 16 -18.95 -14.24 24.25
C ALA A 16 -18.54 -14.16 22.79
N GLY A 17 -18.64 -12.97 22.21
CA GLY A 17 -18.17 -12.70 20.84
C GLY A 17 -16.65 -12.86 20.78
N SER A 18 -16.20 -13.94 20.18
CA SER A 18 -14.81 -14.07 19.74
C SER A 18 -14.57 -13.00 18.69
N SER A 19 -13.77 -11.99 19.03
CA SER A 19 -13.24 -11.04 18.08
C SER A 19 -12.35 -11.79 17.09
N SER A 20 -12.92 -12.24 15.98
CA SER A 20 -12.18 -12.75 14.84
C SER A 20 -11.42 -11.57 14.26
N SER A 21 -10.12 -11.46 14.56
CA SER A 21 -9.20 -10.62 13.81
C SER A 21 -9.27 -11.09 12.36
N LEU A 22 -9.88 -10.30 11.49
CA LEU A 22 -9.82 -10.51 10.05
C LEU A 22 -8.34 -10.36 9.69
N VAL A 23 -7.66 -11.49 9.54
CA VAL A 23 -6.32 -11.51 8.91
C VAL A 23 -6.55 -11.05 7.48
N GLU A 24 -6.19 -9.81 7.19
CA GLU A 24 -6.20 -9.25 5.84
C GLU A 24 -5.26 -10.11 4.99
N TYR A 25 -5.88 -10.98 4.18
CA TYR A 25 -5.15 -11.90 3.30
C TYR A 25 -4.52 -11.11 2.16
N THR A 26 -3.31 -10.65 2.35
CA THR A 26 -2.50 -10.11 1.25
C THR A 26 -2.00 -11.27 0.40
N PRO A 27 -2.39 -11.39 -0.88
CA PRO A 27 -1.92 -12.45 -1.73
C PRO A 27 -0.39 -12.39 -1.84
N ARG A 28 0.27 -13.55 -1.85
CA ARG A 28 1.74 -13.61 -1.96
C ARG A 28 2.26 -13.26 -3.36
N VAL A 29 1.39 -13.33 -4.36
CA VAL A 29 1.74 -13.09 -5.77
C VAL A 29 0.62 -12.33 -6.45
N HIS A 30 0.98 -11.33 -7.25
CA HIS A 30 0.10 -10.60 -8.15
C HIS A 30 0.45 -10.96 -9.61
N ILE A 31 -0.57 -11.13 -10.45
CA ILE A 31 -0.40 -11.28 -11.91
C ILE A 31 -0.75 -9.96 -12.55
N VAL A 32 0.25 -9.33 -13.18
CA VAL A 32 0.12 -8.02 -13.82
C VAL A 32 -0.97 -8.05 -14.88
N GLN A 33 -1.94 -7.15 -14.78
CA GLN A 33 -2.98 -6.96 -15.78
C GLN A 33 -2.54 -5.95 -16.86
N PRO A 34 -3.15 -5.98 -18.06
CA PRO A 34 -2.87 -4.95 -19.06
C PRO A 34 -3.12 -3.54 -18.52
N GLY A 35 -2.15 -2.64 -18.70
CA GLY A 35 -2.24 -1.25 -18.25
C GLY A 35 -1.89 -1.01 -16.77
N GLU A 36 -1.56 -2.04 -15.99
CA GLU A 36 -1.06 -1.86 -14.64
C GLU A 36 0.40 -1.39 -14.64
N THR A 37 0.75 -0.63 -13.62
CA THR A 37 2.12 -0.18 -13.35
C THR A 37 2.60 -0.77 -12.03
N LEU A 38 3.91 -0.91 -11.85
CA LEU A 38 4.49 -1.38 -10.60
C LEU A 38 4.08 -0.46 -9.42
N PHE A 39 4.01 0.85 -9.67
CA PHE A 39 3.50 1.83 -8.68
C PHE A 39 2.04 1.57 -8.31
N GLY A 40 1.17 1.35 -9.31
CA GLY A 40 -0.25 1.05 -9.06
C GLY A 40 -0.44 -0.23 -8.26
N ILE A 41 0.36 -1.25 -8.56
CA ILE A 41 0.34 -2.53 -7.84
C ILE A 41 0.86 -2.33 -6.40
N ALA A 42 2.02 -1.70 -6.23
CA ALA A 42 2.55 -1.38 -4.90
C ALA A 42 1.56 -0.54 -4.08
N TRP A 43 0.95 0.47 -4.71
CA TRP A 43 -0.08 1.30 -4.08
C TRP A 43 -1.27 0.48 -3.58
N ARG A 44 -1.81 -0.43 -4.41
CA ARG A 44 -2.94 -1.31 -4.08
C ARG A 44 -2.67 -2.15 -2.83
N TYR A 45 -1.44 -2.64 -2.67
CA TYR A 45 -1.06 -3.53 -1.57
C TYR A 45 -0.35 -2.82 -0.40
N GLY A 46 -0.26 -1.47 -0.42
CA GLY A 46 0.43 -0.72 0.64
C GLY A 46 1.92 -0.99 0.74
N LEU A 47 2.56 -1.36 -0.37
CA LEU A 47 3.98 -1.71 -0.45
C LEU A 47 4.82 -0.53 -0.96
N ASP A 48 6.08 -0.48 -0.57
CA ASP A 48 7.06 0.37 -1.24
C ASP A 48 7.40 -0.24 -2.61
N TYR A 49 7.26 0.56 -3.67
CA TYR A 49 7.46 0.08 -5.04
C TYR A 49 8.90 -0.37 -5.33
N ARG A 50 9.89 0.18 -4.62
CA ARG A 50 11.31 -0.21 -4.76
C ARG A 50 11.56 -1.55 -4.10
N GLU A 51 10.93 -1.78 -2.95
CA GLU A 51 10.98 -3.10 -2.31
C GLU A 51 10.32 -4.13 -3.21
N LEU A 52 9.15 -3.79 -3.77
CA LEU A 52 8.48 -4.65 -4.74
C LEU A 52 9.37 -4.91 -5.96
N ALA A 53 10.05 -3.89 -6.51
CA ALA A 53 11.02 -4.05 -7.60
C ALA A 53 12.18 -4.97 -7.20
N ARG A 54 12.79 -4.74 -6.03
CA ARG A 54 13.91 -5.57 -5.53
C ARG A 54 13.51 -7.01 -5.30
N TRP A 55 12.32 -7.27 -4.73
CA TRP A 55 11.84 -8.65 -4.50
C TRP A 55 11.60 -9.42 -5.79
N ASN A 56 11.45 -8.72 -6.91
CA ASN A 56 11.18 -9.29 -8.23
C ASN A 56 12.35 -9.15 -9.21
N GLY A 57 13.50 -8.65 -8.76
CA GLY A 57 14.70 -8.49 -9.63
C GLY A 57 14.47 -7.52 -10.79
N LEU A 58 13.68 -6.46 -10.58
CA LEU A 58 13.38 -5.45 -11.59
C LEU A 58 14.39 -4.31 -11.49
N ASP A 59 15.31 -4.22 -12.45
CA ASP A 59 16.25 -3.11 -12.55
C ASP A 59 15.54 -1.79 -12.91
N ASN A 60 14.46 -1.89 -13.69
CA ASN A 60 13.64 -0.75 -14.04
C ASN A 60 12.17 -1.00 -13.65
N PRO A 61 11.64 -0.27 -12.65
CA PRO A 61 10.27 -0.43 -12.17
C PRO A 61 9.19 0.00 -13.19
N ASP A 62 9.56 0.73 -14.24
CA ASP A 62 8.61 1.15 -15.29
C ASP A 62 8.36 0.02 -16.32
N PHE A 63 9.17 -1.06 -16.30
CA PHE A 63 9.05 -2.17 -17.24
C PHE A 63 8.49 -3.43 -16.59
N ILE A 64 7.18 -3.49 -16.45
CA ILE A 64 6.44 -4.72 -16.15
C ILE A 64 5.55 -5.10 -17.34
N ARG A 65 5.26 -6.39 -17.49
CA ARG A 65 4.49 -6.92 -18.63
C ARG A 65 3.19 -7.56 -18.14
N ALA A 66 2.12 -7.42 -18.92
CA ALA A 66 0.89 -8.15 -18.65
C ALA A 66 1.17 -9.67 -18.60
N GLY A 67 0.60 -10.35 -17.62
CA GLY A 67 0.85 -11.77 -17.32
C GLY A 67 2.09 -12.03 -16.45
N GLN A 68 2.95 -11.04 -16.20
CA GLN A 68 4.10 -11.19 -15.32
C GLN A 68 3.63 -11.45 -13.89
N ARG A 69 4.30 -12.40 -13.20
CA ARG A 69 4.04 -12.72 -11.80
C ARG A 69 4.94 -11.88 -10.91
N LEU A 70 4.36 -11.08 -10.05
CA LEU A 70 5.08 -10.27 -9.06
C LEU A 70 4.88 -10.85 -7.66
N ARG A 71 5.97 -11.13 -6.97
CA ARG A 71 5.98 -11.50 -5.57
C ARG A 71 5.69 -10.24 -4.73
N LEU A 72 4.71 -10.33 -3.83
CA LEU A 72 4.29 -9.24 -2.95
C LEU A 72 4.87 -9.34 -1.53
N THR A 73 5.75 -10.32 -1.27
CA THR A 73 6.42 -10.51 0.01
C THR A 73 7.93 -10.59 -0.18
N PRO A 74 8.73 -10.24 0.83
CA PRO A 74 10.18 -10.42 0.76
C PRO A 74 10.54 -11.86 0.38
N PRO A 75 11.62 -12.08 -0.38
CA PRO A 75 12.14 -13.42 -0.62
C PRO A 75 12.57 -14.03 0.73
N ASP A 76 12.13 -15.27 1.00
CA ASP A 76 12.59 -16.01 2.16
C ASP A 76 14.13 -16.15 2.07
N THR A 77 14.84 -15.58 3.02
CA THR A 77 16.31 -15.57 3.06
C THR A 77 16.93 -16.97 3.13
N ALA A 78 16.13 -17.99 3.44
CA ALA A 78 16.54 -19.40 3.39
C ALA A 78 16.62 -19.95 1.96
N ALA A 79 15.71 -19.55 1.06
CA ALA A 79 15.68 -20.02 -0.33
C ALA A 79 16.75 -19.36 -1.22
N ALA A 80 17.18 -18.13 -0.89
CA ALA A 80 18.22 -17.44 -1.65
C ALA A 80 19.62 -18.04 -1.46
N ARG A 81 19.89 -18.73 -0.34
CA ARG A 81 21.16 -19.42 -0.10
C ARG A 81 21.31 -20.74 -0.85
N THR A 82 20.21 -21.42 -1.18
CA THR A 82 20.23 -22.65 -1.98
C THR A 82 20.37 -22.40 -3.48
N ALA A 83 19.92 -21.26 -3.98
CA ALA A 83 20.07 -20.90 -5.40
C ALA A 83 21.50 -20.43 -5.78
N ALA A 84 22.25 -19.88 -4.83
CA ALA A 84 23.63 -19.43 -5.03
C ALA A 84 24.66 -20.58 -4.92
N ALA A 85 24.26 -21.75 -4.37
CA ALA A 85 25.13 -22.92 -4.21
C ALA A 85 25.00 -23.97 -5.33
N GLY A 86 24.13 -23.73 -6.34
CA GLY A 86 23.80 -24.67 -7.40
C GLY A 86 24.48 -24.41 -8.76
N GLY A 87 25.61 -23.72 -8.80
CA GLY A 87 26.36 -23.49 -10.03
C GLY A 87 27.79 -23.99 -9.95
N GLY A 88 28.01 -25.26 -10.22
CA GLY A 88 29.39 -25.74 -10.40
C GLY A 88 29.62 -27.23 -10.18
N ALA A 89 29.86 -27.93 -11.29
CA ALA A 89 30.63 -29.17 -11.40
C ALA A 89 29.93 -30.53 -11.18
N SER A 90 29.57 -31.10 -12.31
CA SER A 90 29.56 -32.52 -12.58
C SER A 90 30.97 -33.12 -12.47
N ALA A 91 31.22 -34.15 -11.67
CA ALA A 91 31.95 -35.37 -12.04
C ALA A 91 32.28 -36.28 -10.87
N ALA A 92 31.95 -37.57 -11.08
CA ALA A 92 32.65 -38.79 -10.68
C ALA A 92 32.62 -39.33 -9.25
N ARG A 93 31.79 -40.43 -9.07
CA ARG A 93 32.07 -41.77 -8.49
C ARG A 93 33.06 -41.96 -7.33
N ASN A 94 32.78 -42.51 -6.23
CA ASN A 94 32.39 -43.83 -5.72
C ASN A 94 32.44 -43.91 -4.18
N PRO A 95 31.83 -44.93 -3.53
CA PRO A 95 31.60 -45.02 -2.09
C PRO A 95 32.53 -46.07 -1.43
N PRO A 96 32.32 -46.57 -0.19
CA PRO A 96 31.88 -46.01 1.07
C PRO A 96 32.90 -46.28 2.21
N THR A 97 32.79 -45.63 3.37
CA THR A 97 33.19 -46.27 4.64
C THR A 97 32.46 -45.66 5.84
N THR A 98 31.89 -46.56 6.60
CA THR A 98 31.25 -46.46 7.90
C THR A 98 32.07 -45.77 8.96
N ARG A 99 31.46 -44.92 9.78
CA ARG A 99 31.65 -44.88 11.25
C ARG A 99 30.64 -43.94 11.92
N ASN A 100 29.86 -44.50 12.84
CA ASN A 100 28.94 -43.87 13.81
C ASN A 100 29.65 -43.88 15.19
N PRO A 101 29.12 -43.35 16.32
CA PRO A 101 28.37 -42.12 16.59
C PRO A 101 28.88 -41.29 17.79
N ALA A 102 28.20 -40.21 18.11
CA ALA A 102 27.90 -39.57 19.43
C ALA A 102 28.43 -38.17 19.65
N PRO A 103 27.89 -37.38 20.63
CA PRO A 103 26.50 -37.05 20.86
C PRO A 103 26.18 -35.55 20.81
N ALA A 104 24.93 -35.26 20.87
CA ALA A 104 24.21 -33.99 21.04
C ALA A 104 24.94 -32.83 21.71
N SER A 105 24.92 -31.69 21.01
CA SER A 105 24.91 -30.38 21.62
C SER A 105 23.82 -29.55 20.92
N THR A 106 22.78 -29.23 21.65
CA THR A 106 21.69 -28.33 21.27
C THR A 106 22.25 -26.93 21.07
N PRO A 107 22.09 -26.31 19.88
CA PRO A 107 22.31 -24.86 19.76
C PRO A 107 20.99 -24.16 20.08
N SER A 108 21.01 -23.35 21.13
CA SER A 108 20.03 -22.34 21.45
C SER A 108 19.75 -21.48 20.23
N THR A 109 18.51 -21.51 19.77
CA THR A 109 18.02 -20.67 18.69
C THR A 109 17.88 -19.22 19.17
N THR A 110 18.97 -18.48 19.18
CA THR A 110 18.90 -17.03 19.25
C THR A 110 18.38 -16.54 17.90
N SER A 111 17.13 -16.15 17.84
CA SER A 111 16.54 -15.42 16.71
C SER A 111 17.37 -14.16 16.47
N ARG A 112 18.34 -14.27 15.54
CA ARG A 112 19.05 -13.11 15.02
C ARG A 112 18.08 -12.35 14.13
N GLN A 113 17.39 -11.35 14.71
CA GLN A 113 16.69 -10.32 13.94
C GLN A 113 17.70 -9.72 12.97
N THR A 114 17.50 -9.97 11.68
CA THR A 114 18.25 -9.29 10.62
C THR A 114 17.93 -7.80 10.75
N PRO A 115 18.94 -6.91 10.91
CA PRO A 115 18.68 -5.47 10.97
C PRO A 115 17.95 -5.06 9.69
N ALA A 116 16.77 -4.45 9.84
CA ALA A 116 16.11 -3.79 8.73
C ALA A 116 17.08 -2.75 8.18
N VAL A 117 17.45 -2.88 6.89
CA VAL A 117 18.26 -1.87 6.20
C VAL A 117 17.48 -0.55 6.30
N PRO A 118 18.07 0.52 6.90
CA PRO A 118 17.36 1.79 6.99
C PRO A 118 16.95 2.26 5.61
N MET A 119 15.64 2.44 5.39
CA MET A 119 15.14 3.02 4.16
C MET A 119 15.65 4.46 4.06
N PRO A 120 16.15 4.92 2.90
CA PRO A 120 16.56 6.30 2.74
C PRO A 120 15.39 7.22 3.07
N SER A 121 15.57 8.09 4.05
CA SER A 121 14.56 9.08 4.45
C SER A 121 14.96 10.44 3.88
N SER A 122 14.34 10.82 2.76
CA SER A 122 14.42 12.21 2.29
C SER A 122 13.57 13.12 3.19
N PRO A 123 13.96 14.40 3.36
CA PRO A 123 13.14 15.34 4.11
C PRO A 123 11.77 15.52 3.46
N PRO A 124 10.72 15.87 4.25
CA PRO A 124 9.41 16.16 3.70
C PRO A 124 9.49 17.32 2.69
N PRO A 125 8.75 17.24 1.58
CA PRO A 125 8.60 18.37 0.67
C PRO A 125 7.90 19.56 1.35
N GLU A 126 8.01 20.74 0.78
CA GLU A 126 7.16 21.85 1.16
C GLU A 126 5.73 21.63 0.67
N TRP A 127 4.86 21.26 1.58
CA TRP A 127 3.47 20.93 1.28
C TRP A 127 2.58 22.17 1.21
N ARG A 128 1.55 22.10 0.37
CA ARG A 128 0.42 23.02 0.33
C ARG A 128 -0.89 22.25 0.21
N TRP A 129 -1.99 22.92 0.54
CA TRP A 129 -3.31 22.34 0.32
C TRP A 129 -3.56 22.12 -1.18
N PRO A 130 -4.04 20.91 -1.58
CA PRO A 130 -4.28 20.58 -2.99
C PRO A 130 -5.54 21.25 -3.54
N THR A 131 -6.43 21.71 -2.67
CA THR A 131 -7.66 22.42 -3.04
C THR A 131 -8.22 23.15 -1.82
N THR A 132 -9.20 24.03 -2.04
CA THR A 132 -9.96 24.69 -0.96
C THR A 132 -11.20 23.88 -0.59
N GLY A 133 -11.73 24.09 0.63
CA GLY A 133 -12.96 23.45 1.11
C GLY A 133 -12.81 22.78 2.47
N PRO A 134 -13.90 22.42 3.14
CA PRO A 134 -13.88 21.78 4.44
C PRO A 134 -13.43 20.32 4.35
N ILE A 135 -12.79 19.82 5.42
CA ILE A 135 -12.49 18.40 5.57
C ILE A 135 -13.76 17.69 5.99
N VAL A 136 -14.20 16.72 5.21
CA VAL A 136 -15.43 15.94 5.44
C VAL A 136 -15.14 14.49 5.86
N SER A 137 -13.89 14.02 5.72
CA SER A 137 -13.40 12.78 6.29
C SER A 137 -11.94 12.92 6.70
N ARG A 138 -11.58 12.38 7.86
CA ARG A 138 -10.21 12.39 8.38
C ARG A 138 -9.52 11.06 8.12
N PHE A 139 -8.20 11.05 8.18
CA PHE A 139 -7.37 9.85 8.13
C PHE A 139 -7.85 8.81 9.15
N GLY A 140 -7.87 7.55 8.75
CA GLY A 140 -8.37 6.44 9.57
C GLY A 140 -9.90 6.31 9.63
N SER A 141 -10.66 7.22 8.98
CA SER A 141 -12.12 7.15 8.94
C SER A 141 -12.60 6.47 7.66
N GLU A 142 -13.42 5.43 7.79
CA GLU A 142 -14.06 4.74 6.66
C GLU A 142 -15.28 5.47 6.10
N ALA A 143 -15.66 6.60 6.69
CA ALA A 143 -16.82 7.38 6.27
C ALA A 143 -16.58 8.06 4.91
N GLY A 144 -16.81 7.30 3.84
CA GLY A 144 -16.87 7.88 2.50
C GLY A 144 -15.64 7.70 1.63
N GLY A 145 -14.88 6.63 1.81
CA GLY A 145 -13.76 6.28 0.94
C GLY A 145 -12.67 5.50 1.68
N PRO A 146 -11.51 5.26 1.05
CA PRO A 146 -10.39 4.62 1.73
C PRO A 146 -9.97 5.38 2.99
N ALA A 147 -9.75 4.65 4.09
CA ALA A 147 -9.31 5.23 5.37
C ALA A 147 -7.85 5.75 5.35
N THR A 148 -7.21 5.74 4.18
CA THR A 148 -5.79 6.01 3.94
C THR A 148 -5.45 7.48 3.69
N GLY A 149 -6.44 8.38 3.78
CA GLY A 149 -6.26 9.80 3.51
C GLY A 149 -7.32 10.67 4.15
N ILE A 150 -7.44 11.90 3.66
CA ILE A 150 -8.50 12.85 4.03
C ILE A 150 -9.41 13.11 2.83
N ALA A 151 -10.68 13.44 3.09
CA ALA A 151 -11.59 13.93 2.06
C ALA A 151 -11.85 15.43 2.24
N ILE A 152 -11.67 16.18 1.17
CA ILE A 152 -11.90 17.63 1.11
C ILE A 152 -13.09 17.88 0.21
N ALA A 153 -14.19 18.42 0.74
CA ALA A 153 -15.37 18.75 -0.04
C ALA A 153 -15.15 19.99 -0.92
N GLY A 154 -15.87 20.04 -2.01
CA GLY A 154 -15.80 21.16 -2.95
C GLY A 154 -16.94 21.15 -3.95
N ARG A 155 -16.67 21.59 -5.17
CA ARG A 155 -17.62 21.60 -6.30
C ARG A 155 -17.07 20.74 -7.43
N GLU A 156 -17.93 20.10 -8.18
CA GLU A 156 -17.55 19.39 -9.40
C GLU A 156 -16.84 20.38 -10.36
N GLY A 157 -15.72 19.91 -10.97
CA GLY A 157 -14.87 20.76 -11.82
C GLY A 157 -13.92 21.69 -11.06
N GLN A 158 -13.96 21.73 -9.72
CA GLN A 158 -13.03 22.55 -8.94
C GLN A 158 -11.58 22.12 -9.17
N ALA A 159 -10.66 23.10 -9.25
CA ALA A 159 -9.25 22.81 -9.48
C ALA A 159 -8.63 21.98 -8.35
N ILE A 160 -7.91 20.93 -8.75
CA ILE A 160 -7.02 20.15 -7.91
C ILE A 160 -5.59 20.48 -8.32
N GLU A 161 -4.77 20.88 -7.36
CA GLU A 161 -3.39 21.31 -7.55
C GLU A 161 -2.40 20.35 -6.90
N ALA A 162 -1.20 20.24 -7.47
CA ALA A 162 -0.12 19.44 -6.89
C ALA A 162 0.29 20.04 -5.54
N ALA A 163 0.18 19.28 -4.47
CA ALA A 163 0.50 19.70 -3.10
C ALA A 163 2.00 20.01 -2.91
N ALA A 164 2.86 19.37 -3.72
CA ALA A 164 4.29 19.67 -3.81
C ALA A 164 4.79 19.37 -5.22
N SER A 165 5.97 19.86 -5.59
CA SER A 165 6.59 19.54 -6.88
C SER A 165 6.98 18.05 -6.93
N GLY A 166 6.96 17.45 -8.13
CA GLY A 166 7.31 16.04 -8.29
C GLY A 166 7.07 15.52 -9.70
N ARG A 167 7.12 14.19 -9.83
CA ARG A 167 6.86 13.47 -11.08
C ARG A 167 5.59 12.62 -10.95
N VAL A 168 4.70 12.71 -11.91
CA VAL A 168 3.51 11.87 -12.01
C VAL A 168 3.93 10.43 -12.28
N VAL A 169 3.64 9.52 -11.35
CA VAL A 169 3.97 8.09 -11.45
C VAL A 169 2.75 7.24 -11.77
N TYR A 170 1.56 7.83 -11.69
CA TYR A 170 0.32 7.21 -12.10
C TYR A 170 -0.71 8.28 -12.46
N ALA A 171 -1.43 8.08 -13.57
CA ALA A 171 -2.59 8.87 -13.98
C ALA A 171 -3.61 7.93 -14.67
N GLY A 172 -4.77 7.68 -14.05
CA GLY A 172 -5.76 6.76 -14.60
C GLY A 172 -6.84 6.34 -13.60
N SER A 173 -7.67 5.35 -14.00
CA SER A 173 -8.81 4.85 -13.21
C SER A 173 -8.71 3.36 -12.81
N GLY A 174 -7.55 2.73 -13.01
CA GLY A 174 -7.36 1.29 -12.78
C GLY A 174 -7.28 0.86 -11.31
N LEU A 175 -7.22 1.80 -10.36
CA LEU A 175 -7.20 1.49 -8.93
C LEU A 175 -8.59 1.58 -8.33
N ILE A 176 -9.11 0.42 -7.90
CA ILE A 176 -10.46 0.29 -7.33
C ILE A 176 -10.59 1.16 -6.09
N GLY A 177 -11.71 1.89 -5.97
CA GLY A 177 -12.01 2.73 -4.81
C GLY A 177 -11.55 4.18 -4.93
N TYR A 178 -10.72 4.53 -5.93
CA TYR A 178 -10.16 5.88 -6.09
C TYR A 178 -10.77 6.70 -7.24
N GLY A 179 -11.55 6.07 -8.12
CA GLY A 179 -12.02 6.75 -9.35
C GLY A 179 -10.86 7.12 -10.27
N GLN A 180 -10.94 8.28 -10.93
CA GLN A 180 -9.79 8.82 -11.64
C GLN A 180 -8.77 9.36 -10.63
N LEU A 181 -7.53 8.90 -10.72
CA LEU A 181 -6.49 9.09 -9.72
C LEU A 181 -5.20 9.62 -10.37
N VAL A 182 -4.58 10.60 -9.73
CA VAL A 182 -3.19 11.00 -9.98
C VAL A 182 -2.35 10.62 -8.77
N ILE A 183 -1.16 10.04 -9.00
CA ILE A 183 -0.14 9.83 -7.95
C ILE A 183 1.11 10.58 -8.37
N ILE A 184 1.65 11.40 -7.46
CA ILE A 184 2.88 12.16 -7.66
C ILE A 184 3.95 11.66 -6.69
N ARG A 185 5.14 11.34 -7.23
CA ARG A 185 6.33 11.09 -6.44
C ARG A 185 7.11 12.39 -6.27
N HIS A 186 7.28 12.81 -5.03
CA HIS A 186 7.99 14.04 -4.69
C HIS A 186 9.49 13.81 -4.47
N ASN A 187 9.81 12.72 -3.82
CA ASN A 187 11.18 12.25 -3.60
C ASN A 187 11.16 10.74 -3.32
N ASP A 188 12.27 10.24 -2.79
CA ASP A 188 12.43 8.81 -2.50
C ASP A 188 11.58 8.30 -1.34
N THR A 189 11.05 9.19 -0.53
CA THR A 189 10.29 8.85 0.67
C THR A 189 8.80 9.15 0.53
N TYR A 190 8.44 10.24 -0.19
CA TYR A 190 7.10 10.79 -0.17
C TYR A 190 6.38 10.73 -1.51
N LEU A 191 5.14 10.27 -1.45
CA LEU A 191 4.16 10.29 -2.54
C LEU A 191 2.90 11.02 -2.08
N SER A 192 2.16 11.61 -3.02
CA SER A 192 0.80 12.08 -2.80
C SER A 192 -0.15 11.48 -3.83
N ALA A 193 -1.42 11.32 -3.44
CA ALA A 193 -2.47 10.82 -4.32
C ALA A 193 -3.71 11.72 -4.28
N TYR A 194 -4.35 11.85 -5.44
CA TYR A 194 -5.48 12.72 -5.70
C TYR A 194 -6.56 11.92 -6.39
N GLY A 195 -7.56 11.45 -5.64
CA GLY A 195 -8.64 10.59 -6.11
C GLY A 195 -9.97 11.30 -6.30
N TYR A 196 -10.91 10.63 -6.96
CA TYR A 196 -12.26 11.09 -7.31
C TYR A 196 -12.26 12.29 -8.26
N ASN A 197 -11.30 12.33 -9.18
CA ASN A 197 -11.27 13.37 -10.20
C ASN A 197 -12.33 13.09 -11.29
N SER A 198 -12.91 14.15 -11.85
CA SER A 198 -13.73 14.09 -13.06
C SER A 198 -12.86 14.11 -14.32
N ARG A 199 -11.72 14.79 -14.26
CA ARG A 199 -10.78 14.94 -15.36
C ARG A 199 -9.36 15.02 -14.89
N LEU A 200 -8.44 14.30 -15.56
CA LEU A 200 -7.01 14.43 -15.36
C LEU A 200 -6.43 15.39 -16.39
N LEU A 201 -5.52 16.27 -15.96
CA LEU A 201 -4.86 17.29 -16.78
C LEU A 201 -3.36 17.04 -16.94
N VAL A 202 -2.89 15.92 -16.41
CA VAL A 202 -1.50 15.46 -16.46
C VAL A 202 -1.44 14.00 -16.83
N GLU A 203 -0.29 13.59 -17.35
CA GLU A 203 -0.01 12.21 -17.78
C GLU A 203 1.12 11.60 -16.96
N GLN A 204 1.18 10.27 -16.92
CA GLN A 204 2.26 9.54 -16.31
C GLN A 204 3.62 9.93 -16.94
N GLY A 205 4.63 10.14 -16.09
CA GLY A 205 5.96 10.57 -16.50
C GLY A 205 6.16 12.09 -16.51
N GLN A 206 5.09 12.89 -16.48
CA GLN A 206 5.16 14.35 -16.47
C GLN A 206 5.71 14.89 -15.14
N THR A 207 6.56 15.91 -15.20
CA THR A 207 6.99 16.69 -14.04
C THR A 207 6.00 17.81 -13.79
N VAL A 208 5.63 18.02 -12.52
CA VAL A 208 4.70 19.05 -12.08
C VAL A 208 5.32 19.93 -11.00
N ALA A 209 5.00 21.23 -11.04
CA ALA A 209 5.38 22.17 -10.02
C ALA A 209 4.35 22.19 -8.87
N ARG A 210 4.78 22.56 -7.65
CA ARG A 210 3.89 22.82 -6.52
C ARG A 210 2.86 23.88 -6.89
N GLY A 211 1.56 23.59 -6.71
CA GLY A 211 0.46 24.47 -7.07
C GLY A 211 0.04 24.40 -8.53
N GLN A 212 0.67 23.57 -9.35
CA GLN A 212 0.21 23.34 -10.71
C GLN A 212 -1.14 22.62 -10.69
N LYS A 213 -2.12 23.08 -11.47
CA LYS A 213 -3.40 22.37 -11.67
C LYS A 213 -3.12 21.04 -12.39
N ILE A 214 -3.54 19.93 -11.76
CA ILE A 214 -3.28 18.57 -12.22
C ILE A 214 -4.57 17.80 -12.56
N ALA A 215 -5.70 18.21 -11.99
CA ALA A 215 -6.98 17.56 -12.21
C ALA A 215 -8.14 18.51 -11.89
N GLU A 216 -9.35 18.03 -12.15
CA GLU A 216 -10.61 18.66 -11.76
C GLU A 216 -11.38 17.72 -10.84
N MET A 217 -11.96 18.28 -9.77
CA MET A 217 -12.72 17.53 -8.78
C MET A 217 -13.93 16.87 -9.39
N GLY A 218 -14.14 15.60 -9.10
CA GLY A 218 -15.31 14.84 -9.47
C GLY A 218 -16.13 14.41 -8.26
N LEU A 219 -16.86 13.31 -8.41
CA LEU A 219 -17.77 12.76 -7.44
C LEU A 219 -17.12 11.56 -6.73
N GLY A 220 -17.06 11.63 -5.42
CA GLY A 220 -16.70 10.51 -4.56
C GLY A 220 -17.91 9.64 -4.17
N PRO A 221 -17.74 8.79 -3.13
CA PRO A 221 -18.83 7.99 -2.58
C PRO A 221 -20.05 8.84 -2.23
N GLY A 222 -21.25 8.28 -2.46
CA GLY A 222 -22.50 8.99 -2.28
C GLY A 222 -22.74 10.11 -3.29
N ARG A 223 -22.01 10.13 -4.41
CA ARG A 223 -22.08 11.16 -5.47
C ARG A 223 -21.89 12.59 -4.94
N GLN A 224 -21.07 12.75 -3.93
CA GLN A 224 -20.73 14.05 -3.35
C GLN A 224 -19.41 14.57 -3.93
N PRO A 225 -19.34 15.85 -4.41
CA PRO A 225 -18.10 16.43 -4.89
C PRO A 225 -17.06 16.49 -3.79
N ARG A 226 -15.93 15.80 -3.98
CA ARG A 226 -14.81 15.79 -3.03
C ARG A 226 -13.53 15.33 -3.68
N LEU A 227 -12.42 15.78 -3.12
CA LEU A 227 -11.10 15.21 -3.36
C LEU A 227 -10.80 14.19 -2.26
N HIS A 228 -10.36 12.99 -2.63
CA HIS A 228 -9.63 12.10 -1.74
C HIS A 228 -8.15 12.41 -1.86
N PHE A 229 -7.50 12.80 -0.75
CA PHE A 229 -6.09 13.19 -0.72
C PHE A 229 -5.30 12.34 0.26
N GLU A 230 -4.23 11.71 -0.23
CA GLU A 230 -3.31 10.92 0.59
C GLU A 230 -1.89 11.48 0.53
N ILE A 231 -1.17 11.31 1.63
CA ILE A 231 0.29 11.34 1.68
C ILE A 231 0.76 9.96 2.10
N ARG A 232 1.77 9.43 1.40
CA ARG A 232 2.44 8.19 1.80
C ARG A 232 3.91 8.43 2.04
N ARG A 233 4.42 7.82 3.11
CA ARG A 233 5.83 7.81 3.46
C ARG A 233 6.34 6.37 3.35
N ASN A 234 7.31 6.12 2.46
CA ASN A 234 7.82 4.77 2.15
C ASN A 234 6.69 3.77 1.80
N GLY A 235 5.72 4.19 0.97
CA GLY A 235 4.56 3.39 0.58
C GLY A 235 3.43 3.32 1.62
N VAL A 236 3.70 3.62 2.89
CA VAL A 236 2.72 3.55 3.98
C VAL A 236 1.91 4.86 4.07
N PRO A 237 0.56 4.81 4.09
CA PRO A 237 -0.27 5.98 4.32
C PRO A 237 0.01 6.63 5.67
N VAL A 238 0.06 7.96 5.68
CA VAL A 238 0.23 8.79 6.89
C VAL A 238 -0.84 9.88 6.91
N ASP A 239 -1.16 10.43 8.10
CA ASP A 239 -2.14 11.51 8.19
C ASP A 239 -1.66 12.76 7.46
N PRO A 240 -2.35 13.19 6.38
CA PRO A 240 -1.95 14.38 5.63
C PRO A 240 -1.94 15.67 6.46
N LEU A 241 -2.72 15.72 7.55
CA LEU A 241 -2.82 16.90 8.40
C LEU A 241 -1.54 17.19 9.22
N GLU A 242 -0.68 16.17 9.39
CA GLU A 242 0.63 16.35 10.03
C GLU A 242 1.64 17.08 9.11
N PHE A 243 1.35 17.13 7.81
CA PHE A 243 2.26 17.69 6.80
C PHE A 243 1.74 18.96 6.15
N LEU A 244 0.43 19.15 6.08
CA LEU A 244 -0.19 20.32 5.48
C LEU A 244 -0.08 21.54 6.41
N PRO A 245 0.10 22.77 5.87
CA PRO A 245 0.14 23.98 6.69
C PRO A 245 -1.19 24.20 7.43
N PRO A 246 -1.20 24.84 8.60
CA PRO A 246 -2.43 25.21 9.29
C PRO A 246 -3.37 26.01 8.39
N ARG A 247 -4.69 25.81 8.57
CA ARG A 247 -5.77 26.60 7.92
C ARG A 247 -6.39 27.54 8.92
#